data_6647e6830fe391f4e55cb6da91140943
#
_entry.id   6647e6830fe391f4e55cb6da91140943
#
_cell.length_a   1.000
_cell.length_b   1.000
_cell.length_c   1.000
_cell.angle_alpha   90.00
_cell.angle_beta   90.00
_cell.angle_gamma   90.00
#
_symmetry.space_group_name_H-M   'P 1'
#
loop_
_entity.id
_entity.type
_entity.pdbx_description
1 polymer ?
#
loop_
_entity_poly.entity_id
_entity_poly.type
_entity_poly.pdbx_seq_one_letter_code
_entity_poly.pdbx_strand_id
1 'polypeptide(L)' 'MPMMKLAKAMKELKSEEVLEMVGTDPGTKSDLPRWCNKTGNSVIEEGELSDGVFRFLIQKK' A
#
# COMPACT_ATOMS: atom_id res chain seq x y z
N MET A 1 -0.72 -9.83 -4.00
CA MET A 1 -0.86 -9.64 -2.54
C MET A 1 -2.32 -9.59 -2.14
N PRO A 2 -2.72 -10.32 -1.10
CA PRO A 2 -4.12 -10.26 -0.66
C PRO A 2 -4.44 -8.90 -0.03
N MET A 3 -5.41 -8.21 -0.59
CA MET A 3 -5.82 -6.89 -0.09
C MET A 3 -6.39 -6.96 1.33
N MET A 4 -6.89 -8.13 1.73
CA MET A 4 -7.40 -8.34 3.10
C MET A 4 -6.31 -8.17 4.16
N LYS A 5 -5.10 -8.64 3.88
CA LYS A 5 -3.97 -8.45 4.80
C LYS A 5 -3.58 -6.99 4.91
N LEU A 6 -3.62 -6.28 3.80
CA LEU A 6 -3.34 -4.85 3.78
C LEU A 6 -4.38 -4.09 4.60
N ALA A 7 -5.66 -4.38 4.40
CA ALA A 7 -6.73 -3.73 5.13
C ALA A 7 -6.60 -3.93 6.64
N LYS A 8 -6.26 -5.15 7.05
CA LYS A 8 -6.06 -5.47 8.47
C LYS A 8 -4.88 -4.68 9.05
N ALA A 9 -3.76 -4.66 8.34
CA ALA A 9 -2.58 -3.93 8.78
C ALA A 9 -2.88 -2.43 8.90
N MET A 10 -3.61 -1.87 7.94
CA MET A 10 -3.98 -0.46 7.98
C MET A 10 -4.91 -0.12 9.14
N LYS A 11 -5.79 -1.04 9.54
CA LYS A 11 -6.67 -0.83 10.69
C LYS A 11 -5.91 -0.70 12.00
N GLU A 12 -4.75 -1.35 12.09
CA GLU A 12 -3.92 -1.32 13.29
C GLU A 12 -3.09 -0.05 13.39
N LEU A 13 -3.01 0.72 12.32
CA LEU A 13 -2.27 1.98 12.31
C LEU A 13 -3.10 3.11 12.91
N LYS A 14 -2.41 4.03 13.55
CA LYS A 14 -3.00 5.30 13.98
C LYS A 14 -3.02 6.28 12.83
N SER A 15 -3.82 7.32 12.96
CA SER A 15 -3.90 8.39 11.97
C SER A 15 -2.52 8.92 11.64
N GLU A 16 -2.23 9.09 10.35
CA GLU A 16 -0.97 9.61 9.82
C GLU A 16 0.24 8.69 9.91
N GLU A 17 0.10 7.51 10.52
CA GLU A 17 1.17 6.52 10.48
C GLU A 17 1.35 5.96 9.07
N VAL A 18 2.58 5.54 8.76
CA VAL A 18 2.95 5.05 7.43
C VAL A 18 3.26 3.56 7.48
N LEU A 19 2.71 2.83 6.53
CA LEU A 19 2.98 1.41 6.34
C LEU A 19 3.82 1.21 5.09
N GLU A 20 4.90 0.46 5.21
CA GLU A 20 5.69 0.04 4.06
C GLU A 20 5.16 -1.31 3.57
N MET A 21 4.92 -1.39 2.27
CA MET A 21 4.46 -2.61 1.62
C MET A 21 5.39 -2.95 0.48
N VAL A 22 5.87 -4.20 0.45
CA VAL A 22 6.76 -4.70 -0.59
C VAL A 22 6.13 -5.94 -1.19
N GLY A 23 6.12 -6.03 -2.50
CA GLY A 23 5.53 -7.19 -3.19
C GLY A 23 5.98 -7.32 -4.62
N THR A 24 5.68 -8.47 -5.21
CA THR A 24 6.07 -8.80 -6.58
C THR A 24 4.90 -8.83 -7.55
N ASP A 25 3.68 -8.55 -7.07
CA ASP A 25 2.48 -8.61 -7.89
C ASP A 25 2.27 -7.29 -8.65
N PRO A 26 2.40 -7.28 -9.99
CA PRO A 26 2.20 -6.07 -10.77
C PRO A 26 0.76 -5.54 -10.70
N GLY A 27 -0.22 -6.39 -10.37
CA GLY A 27 -1.61 -5.97 -10.17
C GLY A 27 -1.77 -5.01 -9.00
N THR A 28 -0.94 -5.15 -7.97
CA THR A 28 -0.95 -4.27 -6.81
C THR A 28 -0.67 -2.82 -7.19
N LYS A 29 0.20 -2.61 -8.18
CA LYS A 29 0.55 -1.28 -8.64
C LYS A 29 -0.67 -0.51 -9.18
N SER A 30 -1.60 -1.22 -9.80
CA SER A 30 -2.84 -0.63 -10.31
C SER A 30 -3.93 -0.55 -9.24
N ASP A 31 -4.05 -1.59 -8.41
CA ASP A 31 -5.14 -1.72 -7.45
C ASP A 31 -4.94 -0.89 -6.19
N LEU A 32 -3.70 -0.74 -5.77
CA LEU A 32 -3.39 -0.06 -4.52
C LEU A 32 -3.82 1.41 -4.49
N PRO A 33 -3.54 2.22 -5.51
CA PRO A 33 -4.01 3.61 -5.51
C PRO A 33 -5.53 3.72 -5.45
N ARG A 34 -6.25 2.82 -6.12
CA ARG A 34 -7.71 2.80 -6.09
C ARG A 34 -8.22 2.47 -4.69
N TRP A 35 -7.63 1.46 -4.06
CA TRP A 35 -8.01 1.05 -2.73
C TRP A 35 -7.74 2.16 -1.71
N CYS A 36 -6.59 2.80 -1.81
CA CYS A 36 -6.25 3.92 -0.92
C CYS A 36 -7.21 5.08 -1.10
N ASN A 37 -7.53 5.43 -2.34
CA ASN A 37 -8.47 6.49 -2.62
C ASN A 37 -9.87 6.19 -2.05
N LYS A 38 -10.29 4.94 -2.19
CA LYS A 38 -11.60 4.48 -1.70
C LYS A 38 -11.68 4.51 -0.18
N THR A 39 -10.60 4.19 0.51
CA THR A 39 -10.55 4.11 1.98
C THR A 39 -10.09 5.40 2.64
N GLY A 40 -9.66 6.37 1.87
CA GLY A 40 -9.17 7.65 2.41
C GLY A 40 -7.70 7.64 2.80
N ASN A 41 -6.98 6.55 2.54
CA ASN A 41 -5.55 6.48 2.76
C ASN A 41 -4.81 7.04 1.56
N SER A 42 -3.49 7.24 1.67
CA SER A 42 -2.70 7.83 0.60
C SER A 42 -1.45 7.02 0.31
N VAL A 43 -1.14 6.82 -0.97
CA VAL A 43 0.16 6.29 -1.38
C VAL A 43 1.09 7.50 -1.49
N ILE A 44 2.02 7.62 -0.55
CA ILE A 44 2.91 8.77 -0.50
C ILE A 44 4.22 8.55 -1.23
N GLU A 45 4.56 7.29 -1.50
CA GLU A 45 5.75 6.94 -2.25
C GLU A 45 5.56 5.57 -2.87
N GLU A 46 6.01 5.41 -4.11
CA GLU A 46 6.08 4.10 -4.75
C GLU A 46 7.32 4.01 -5.61
N GLY A 47 7.87 2.80 -5.73
CA GLY A 47 9.05 2.59 -6.53
C GLY A 47 9.34 1.11 -6.72
N GLU A 48 10.36 0.84 -7.51
CA GLU A 48 10.82 -0.51 -7.77
C GLU A 48 12.18 -0.68 -7.09
N LEU A 49 12.27 -1.67 -6.19
CA LEU A 49 13.51 -1.94 -5.44
C LEU A 49 14.50 -2.74 -6.28
N SER A 50 13.97 -3.68 -7.06
CA SER A 50 14.74 -4.49 -7.97
C SER A 50 13.77 -5.00 -9.02
N ASP A 51 14.28 -5.76 -9.99
CA ASP A 51 13.47 -6.23 -11.11
C ASP A 51 12.24 -7.01 -10.60
N GLY A 52 11.06 -6.50 -10.86
CA GLY A 52 9.80 -7.12 -10.46
C GLY A 52 9.43 -6.99 -8.99
N VAL A 53 10.19 -6.24 -8.19
CA VAL A 53 9.88 -6.03 -6.78
C VAL A 53 9.50 -4.58 -6.54
N PHE A 54 8.26 -4.35 -6.11
CA PHE A 54 7.71 -3.02 -5.90
C PHE A 54 7.62 -2.67 -4.42
N ARG A 55 7.81 -1.39 -4.11
CA ARG A 55 7.73 -0.87 -2.75
C ARG A 55 6.76 0.30 -2.72
N PHE A 56 5.88 0.30 -1.73
CA PHE A 56 4.91 1.36 -1.53
C PHE A 56 4.95 1.85 -0.09
N LEU A 57 4.80 3.16 0.10
CA LEU A 57 4.55 3.73 1.42
C LEU A 57 3.13 4.28 1.42
N ILE A 58 2.34 3.81 2.37
CA ILE A 58 0.93 4.14 2.49
C ILE A 58 0.69 4.84 3.81
N GLN A 59 0.15 6.05 3.75
CA GLN A 59 -0.15 6.80 4.95
C GLN A 59 -1.62 6.61 5.35
N LYS A 60 -1.82 6.28 6.61
CA LYS A 60 -3.16 6.15 7.20
C LYS A 60 -3.83 7.51 7.28
N LYS A 61 -5.10 7.51 6.94
CA LYS A 61 -5.95 8.69 7.05
C LYS A 61 -6.02 9.23 8.47
#